data_37feb68861d29189446faf31da4052fe
#
_entry.id   37feb68861d29189446faf31da4052fe
#
_cell.length_a   1.000
_cell.length_b   1.000
_cell.length_c   1.000
_cell.angle_alpha   90.00
_cell.angle_beta   90.00
_cell.angle_gamma   90.00
#
_symmetry.space_group_name_H-M   'P 1'
#
loop_
_entity.id
_entity.type
_entity.pdbx_description
1 polymer ?
#
loop_
_entity_poly.entity_id
_entity_poly.type
_entity_poly.pdbx_seq_one_letter_code
_entity_poly.pdbx_strand_id
1 'polypeptide(L)'
;MNQQTTNRDTGEAAATNAPANSATSTSTPDNQPTPLDAFEVLLITGMSGAGRSHAADCVEDMGWYVVDNLPPKLLIPLVDMMTTSGSGSESGVHKLAAVIDVRSSYFDELAAVLGHLDDLGVKTRILFLDASNEVLILSLIHI
;
A
#
# COMPACT_ATOMS: atom_id res chain seq x y z
N MET A 1 -60.39 59.91 -21.16
CA MET A 1 -60.40 60.83 -20.01
C MET A 1 -59.21 60.49 -19.12
N ASN A 2 -58.27 61.40 -19.25
CA ASN A 2 -57.35 61.88 -18.17
C ASN A 2 -56.39 60.87 -17.53
N GLN A 3 -55.17 61.09 -17.87
CA GLN A 3 -54.10 62.02 -17.39
C GLN A 3 -53.21 61.19 -16.43
N GLN A 4 -51.97 60.94 -16.84
CA GLN A 4 -50.83 61.84 -16.62
C GLN A 4 -50.45 61.91 -15.12
N THR A 5 -49.31 61.46 -14.76
CA THR A 5 -48.10 62.27 -14.54
C THR A 5 -46.95 61.42 -14.09
N THR A 6 -45.87 61.44 -14.82
CA THR A 6 -44.51 61.81 -14.49
C THR A 6 -44.16 61.80 -12.99
N ASN A 7 -43.15 61.09 -12.63
CA ASN A 7 -41.97 61.70 -12.04
C ASN A 7 -40.74 60.83 -12.13
N ARG A 8 -39.78 61.34 -12.76
CA ARG A 8 -38.37 61.28 -12.56
C ARG A 8 -38.03 61.18 -11.07
N ASP A 9 -37.11 60.36 -10.75
CA ASP A 9 -35.90 60.88 -10.16
C ASP A 9 -34.75 59.86 -10.20
N THR A 10 -33.70 60.40 -10.61
CA THR A 10 -32.31 60.01 -10.62
C THR A 10 -31.83 59.50 -9.26
N GLY A 11 -31.02 58.48 -9.31
CA GLY A 11 -30.20 58.05 -8.19
C GLY A 11 -29.29 56.93 -8.66
N GLU A 12 -28.40 57.20 -9.45
CA GLU A 12 -26.94 57.16 -9.35
C GLU A 12 -26.50 56.71 -7.95
N ALA A 13 -25.85 55.58 -7.89
CA ALA A 13 -24.57 55.43 -7.24
C ALA A 13 -24.14 53.99 -7.02
N ALA A 14 -22.99 53.82 -7.47
CA ALA A 14 -21.94 53.04 -6.83
C ALA A 14 -21.96 51.53 -7.05
N ALA A 15 -21.33 51.22 -8.15
CA ALA A 15 -20.49 50.02 -8.23
C ALA A 15 -19.54 49.99 -7.04
N THR A 16 -19.76 49.12 -6.10
CA THR A 16 -18.72 48.71 -5.16
C THR A 16 -18.21 47.38 -5.59
N ASN A 17 -17.11 47.50 -6.21
CA ASN A 17 -16.11 46.52 -6.51
C ASN A 17 -15.82 45.69 -5.24
N ALA A 18 -16.32 44.47 -5.16
CA ALA A 18 -15.82 43.50 -4.23
C ALA A 18 -14.64 42.80 -4.89
N PRO A 19 -13.44 42.82 -4.32
CA PRO A 19 -12.34 42.05 -4.84
C PRO A 19 -12.66 40.58 -4.65
N ALA A 20 -12.67 39.87 -5.75
CA ALA A 20 -12.61 38.42 -5.74
C ALA A 20 -11.36 38.00 -4.96
N ASN A 21 -11.54 37.60 -3.75
CA ASN A 21 -10.51 36.96 -2.98
C ASN A 21 -10.37 35.53 -3.53
N SER A 22 -9.53 35.42 -4.54
CA SER A 22 -9.01 34.13 -4.97
C SER A 22 -8.13 33.60 -3.84
N ALA A 23 -8.75 32.96 -2.86
CA ALA A 23 -8.04 32.09 -1.97
C ALA A 23 -7.55 30.92 -2.81
N THR A 24 -6.32 31.05 -3.27
CA THR A 24 -5.51 29.93 -3.71
C THR A 24 -5.34 29.05 -2.47
N SER A 25 -6.23 28.11 -2.29
CA SER A 25 -5.99 27.00 -1.40
C SER A 25 -4.87 26.19 -2.02
N THR A 26 -3.65 26.49 -1.60
CA THR A 26 -2.53 25.60 -1.73
C THR A 26 -2.92 24.36 -0.92
N SER A 27 -3.55 23.41 -1.59
CA SER A 27 -3.70 22.08 -1.04
C SER A 27 -2.30 21.52 -0.93
N THR A 28 -1.74 21.62 0.26
CA THR A 28 -0.67 20.74 0.71
C THR A 28 -1.11 19.33 0.33
N PRO A 29 -0.31 18.53 -0.38
CA PRO A 29 -0.69 17.16 -0.62
C PRO A 29 -0.89 16.52 0.75
N ASP A 30 -2.12 16.18 1.02
CA ASP A 30 -2.53 15.48 2.23
C ASP A 30 -1.79 14.14 2.18
N ASN A 31 -0.69 14.05 2.94
CA ASN A 31 0.13 12.86 3.03
C ASN A 31 -0.58 11.85 3.94
N GLN A 32 -1.84 11.55 3.58
CA GLN A 32 -2.55 10.44 4.17
C GLN A 32 -1.82 9.17 3.72
N PRO A 33 -1.38 8.33 4.65
CA PRO A 33 -0.78 7.06 4.27
C PRO A 33 -1.79 6.28 3.42
N THR A 34 -1.35 5.89 2.24
CA THR A 34 -2.18 5.04 1.39
C THR A 34 -2.41 3.70 2.09
N PRO A 35 -3.49 2.99 1.82
CA PRO A 35 -3.70 1.65 2.38
C PRO A 35 -2.53 0.70 2.14
N LEU A 36 -1.75 0.92 1.10
CA LEU A 36 -0.56 0.16 0.77
C LEU A 36 0.63 0.48 1.68
N ASP A 37 0.76 1.72 2.17
CA ASP A 37 1.86 2.13 3.07
C ASP A 37 1.82 1.41 4.42
N ALA A 38 0.64 0.95 4.82
CA ALA A 38 0.44 0.17 6.04
C ALA A 38 0.55 -1.34 5.84
N PHE A 39 0.66 -1.79 4.58
CA PHE A 39 0.73 -3.20 4.25
C PHE A 39 2.17 -3.72 4.31
N GLU A 40 2.37 -4.82 5.03
CA GLU A 40 3.68 -5.45 5.18
C GLU A 40 3.69 -6.83 4.52
N VAL A 41 4.73 -7.10 3.76
CA VAL A 41 4.98 -8.41 3.14
C VAL A 41 6.26 -9.00 3.69
N LEU A 42 6.18 -10.22 4.20
CA LEU A 42 7.33 -11.01 4.61
C LEU A 42 7.50 -12.17 3.64
N LEU A 43 8.62 -12.20 2.95
CA LEU A 43 8.98 -13.34 2.12
C LEU A 43 9.83 -14.31 2.93
N ILE A 44 9.39 -15.54 3.03
CA ILE A 44 10.13 -16.63 3.68
C ILE A 44 10.67 -17.53 2.59
N THR A 45 11.97 -17.60 2.48
CA THR A 45 12.65 -18.44 1.50
C THR A 45 13.88 -19.09 2.11
N GLY A 46 14.56 -19.90 1.36
CA GLY A 46 15.78 -20.56 1.82
C GLY A 46 15.98 -21.92 1.20
N MET A 47 17.03 -22.59 1.65
CA MET A 47 17.36 -23.94 1.22
C MET A 47 16.27 -24.95 1.61
N SER A 48 16.06 -25.96 0.79
CA SER A 48 15.12 -27.04 1.07
C SER A 48 15.43 -27.71 2.40
N GLY A 49 14.42 -27.87 3.27
CA GLY A 49 14.58 -28.48 4.58
C GLY A 49 15.11 -27.55 5.68
N ALA A 50 15.32 -26.27 5.38
CA ALA A 50 15.88 -25.30 6.34
C ALA A 50 14.87 -24.74 7.36
N GLY A 51 13.73 -25.39 7.57
CA GLY A 51 12.75 -24.99 8.56
C GLY A 51 11.78 -23.92 8.10
N ARG A 52 11.55 -23.77 6.79
CA ARG A 52 10.58 -22.81 6.24
C ARG A 52 9.18 -23.01 6.80
N SER A 53 8.72 -24.23 6.92
CA SER A 53 7.41 -24.56 7.51
C SER A 53 7.31 -24.13 8.96
N HIS A 54 8.37 -24.38 9.76
CA HIS A 54 8.40 -23.96 11.15
C HIS A 54 8.41 -22.43 11.28
N ALA A 55 9.17 -21.74 10.44
CA ALA A 55 9.15 -20.28 10.40
C ALA A 55 7.77 -19.73 10.00
N ALA A 56 7.11 -20.37 9.05
CA ALA A 56 5.74 -20.04 8.64
C ALA A 56 4.75 -20.16 9.79
N ASP A 57 4.81 -21.27 10.54
CA ASP A 57 3.96 -21.51 11.72
C ASP A 57 4.18 -20.45 12.80
N CYS A 58 5.45 -20.10 13.08
CA CYS A 58 5.77 -19.05 14.04
C CYS A 58 5.21 -17.69 13.63
N VAL A 59 5.29 -17.36 12.35
CA VAL A 59 4.80 -16.09 11.81
C VAL A 59 3.27 -16.04 11.82
N GLU A 60 2.62 -17.18 11.54
CA GLU A 60 1.16 -17.30 11.66
C GLU A 60 0.69 -17.07 13.09
N ASP A 61 1.38 -17.64 14.07
CA ASP A 61 1.13 -17.43 15.50
C ASP A 61 1.30 -15.95 15.91
N MET A 62 2.11 -15.18 15.19
CA MET A 62 2.29 -13.74 15.38
C MET A 62 1.21 -12.89 14.70
N GLY A 63 0.20 -13.51 14.10
CA GLY A 63 -0.93 -12.82 13.48
C GLY A 63 -0.73 -12.43 12.00
N TRP A 64 0.26 -13.01 11.33
CA TRP A 64 0.42 -12.84 9.89
C TRP A 64 -0.49 -13.79 9.11
N TYR A 65 -0.99 -13.33 7.99
CA TYR A 65 -1.63 -14.22 7.02
C TYR A 65 -0.54 -14.94 6.23
N VAL A 66 -0.48 -16.26 6.34
CA VAL A 66 0.58 -17.06 5.74
C VAL A 66 0.07 -17.81 4.52
N VAL A 67 0.78 -17.69 3.42
CA VAL A 67 0.56 -18.46 2.19
C VAL A 67 1.82 -19.26 1.91
N ASP A 68 1.67 -20.59 1.90
CA ASP A 68 2.77 -21.50 1.61
C ASP A 68 2.87 -21.79 0.11
N ASN A 69 4.09 -22.02 -0.35
CA ASN A 69 4.39 -22.40 -1.73
C ASN A 69 3.80 -21.46 -2.79
N LEU A 70 3.91 -20.16 -2.55
CA LEU A 70 3.40 -19.13 -3.46
C LEU A 70 4.38 -18.91 -4.63
N PRO A 71 3.95 -19.05 -5.89
CA PRO A 71 4.74 -18.62 -7.02
C PRO A 71 4.95 -17.09 -6.99
N PRO A 72 6.16 -16.57 -7.28
CA PRO A 72 6.44 -15.14 -7.24
C PRO A 72 5.46 -14.27 -8.03
N LYS A 73 5.02 -14.74 -9.18
CA LYS A 73 4.03 -14.04 -10.03
C LYS A 73 2.70 -13.75 -9.37
N LEU A 74 2.31 -14.56 -8.39
CA LEU A 74 1.03 -14.42 -7.71
C LEU A 74 1.08 -13.47 -6.51
N LEU A 75 2.26 -13.01 -6.13
CA LEU A 75 2.42 -12.15 -4.98
C LEU A 75 1.73 -10.79 -5.16
N ILE A 76 1.93 -10.15 -6.31
CA ILE A 76 1.31 -8.83 -6.59
C ILE A 76 -0.21 -8.93 -6.66
N PRO A 77 -0.82 -9.85 -7.44
CA PRO A 77 -2.26 -10.03 -7.43
C PRO A 77 -2.84 -10.33 -6.07
N LEU A 78 -2.11 -11.08 -5.23
CA LEU A 78 -2.55 -11.40 -3.87
C LEU A 78 -2.55 -10.16 -2.97
N VAL A 79 -1.49 -9.35 -3.01
CA VAL A 79 -1.41 -8.07 -2.28
C VAL A 79 -2.52 -7.13 -2.71
N ASP A 80 -2.75 -7.00 -4.01
CA ASP A 80 -3.82 -6.17 -4.57
C ASP A 80 -5.21 -6.62 -4.10
N MET A 81 -5.47 -7.92 -4.13
CA MET A 81 -6.71 -8.49 -3.64
C MET A 81 -6.92 -8.23 -2.15
N MET A 82 -5.88 -8.38 -1.34
CA MET A 82 -5.97 -8.20 0.11
C MET A 82 -6.14 -6.74 0.51
N THR A 83 -5.50 -5.82 -0.20
CA THR A 83 -5.65 -4.38 0.02
C THR A 83 -7.00 -3.86 -0.43
N THR A 84 -7.52 -4.37 -1.54
CA THR A 84 -8.84 -3.98 -2.07
C THR A 84 -9.99 -4.54 -1.21
N SER A 85 -9.85 -5.76 -0.73
CA SER A 85 -10.87 -6.42 0.11
C SER A 85 -10.94 -5.83 1.52
N GLY A 86 -9.87 -5.18 1.98
CA GLY A 86 -9.77 -4.59 3.32
C GLY A 86 -10.51 -3.27 3.51
N SER A 87 -10.99 -2.65 2.43
CA SER A 87 -11.66 -1.34 2.52
C SER A 87 -13.03 -1.32 3.21
N GLY A 88 -13.51 -2.44 3.71
CA GLY A 88 -14.82 -2.55 4.39
C GLY A 88 -14.81 -3.25 5.75
N SER A 89 -13.69 -3.77 6.20
CA SER A 89 -13.59 -4.49 7.48
C SER A 89 -12.59 -3.80 8.39
N GLU A 90 -12.98 -3.52 9.62
CA GLU A 90 -12.08 -3.06 10.69
C GLU A 90 -10.93 -4.06 11.02
N SER A 91 -10.91 -5.19 10.35
CA SER A 91 -9.91 -6.26 10.49
C SER A 91 -9.17 -6.49 9.16
N GLY A 92 -8.77 -5.42 8.49
CA GLY A 92 -7.93 -5.54 7.29
C GLY A 92 -6.64 -6.30 7.61
N VAL A 93 -6.36 -7.36 6.87
CA VAL A 93 -5.08 -8.05 6.97
C VAL A 93 -4.01 -7.14 6.39
N HIS A 94 -3.16 -6.61 7.25
CA HIS A 94 -2.08 -5.71 6.86
C HIS A 94 -0.71 -6.40 6.80
N LYS A 95 -0.67 -7.70 7.10
CA LYS A 95 0.56 -8.48 7.20
C LYS A 95 0.41 -9.80 6.45
N LEU A 96 1.13 -9.93 5.37
CA LEU A 96 1.18 -11.12 4.53
C LEU A 96 2.56 -11.76 4.63
N ALA A 97 2.63 -13.03 4.97
CA ALA A 97 3.82 -13.83 4.85
C ALA A 97 3.68 -14.84 3.72
N ALA A 98 4.59 -14.81 2.79
CA ALA A 98 4.60 -15.73 1.65
C ALA A 98 5.84 -16.62 1.70
N VAL A 99 5.62 -17.92 1.74
CA VAL A 99 6.71 -18.90 1.62
C VAL A 99 6.94 -19.18 0.15
N ILE A 100 8.13 -18.83 -0.32
CA ILE A 100 8.51 -18.96 -1.73
C ILE A 100 9.70 -19.90 -1.83
N ASP A 101 9.56 -20.91 -2.66
CA ASP A 101 10.68 -21.79 -3.02
C ASP A 101 11.46 -21.16 -4.18
N VAL A 102 12.60 -20.57 -3.83
CA VAL A 102 13.45 -19.90 -4.84
C VAL A 102 14.33 -20.94 -5.50
N ARG A 103 13.87 -21.41 -6.64
CA ARG A 103 14.72 -22.12 -7.60
C ARG A 103 15.45 -21.11 -8.49
N SER A 104 16.55 -21.49 -9.06
CA SER A 104 17.40 -20.60 -9.87
C SER A 104 16.66 -19.80 -10.95
N SER A 105 15.57 -20.34 -11.48
CA SER A 105 14.73 -19.66 -12.48
C SER A 105 13.80 -18.59 -11.94
N TYR A 106 13.60 -18.54 -10.63
CA TYR A 106 12.67 -17.58 -10.00
C TYR A 106 13.35 -16.34 -9.41
N PHE A 107 14.67 -16.29 -9.41
CA PHE A 107 15.40 -15.14 -8.84
C PHE A 107 15.11 -13.84 -9.57
N ASP A 108 15.18 -13.85 -10.90
CA ASP A 108 14.90 -12.67 -11.71
C ASP A 108 13.45 -12.22 -11.58
N GLU A 109 12.55 -13.20 -11.54
CA GLU A 109 11.13 -12.96 -11.37
C GLU A 109 10.82 -12.37 -9.98
N LEU A 110 11.44 -12.92 -8.95
CA LEU A 110 11.30 -12.41 -7.59
C LEU A 110 11.84 -10.99 -7.47
N ALA A 111 12.99 -10.70 -8.05
CA ALA A 111 13.57 -9.36 -8.05
C ALA A 111 12.64 -8.34 -8.72
N ALA A 112 12.04 -8.69 -9.85
CA ALA A 112 11.07 -7.84 -10.53
C ALA A 112 9.81 -7.57 -9.68
N VAL A 113 9.30 -8.61 -9.03
CA VAL A 113 8.14 -8.51 -8.11
C VAL A 113 8.45 -7.63 -6.92
N LEU A 114 9.62 -7.78 -6.31
CA LEU A 114 10.07 -6.95 -5.19
C LEU A 114 10.19 -5.48 -5.57
N GLY A 115 10.77 -5.20 -6.73
CA GLY A 115 10.86 -3.84 -7.27
C GLY A 115 9.48 -3.22 -7.47
N HIS A 116 8.52 -3.99 -7.94
CA HIS A 116 7.14 -3.51 -8.12
C HIS A 116 6.42 -3.23 -6.79
N LEU A 117 6.63 -4.08 -5.79
CA LEU A 117 6.08 -3.85 -4.44
C LEU A 117 6.68 -2.60 -3.78
N ASP A 118 7.96 -2.36 -3.98
CA ASP A 118 8.64 -1.16 -3.50
C ASP A 118 8.07 0.10 -4.16
N ASP A 119 7.86 0.07 -5.47
CA ASP A 119 7.23 1.16 -6.23
C ASP A 119 5.78 1.45 -5.74
N LEU A 120 5.08 0.44 -5.25
CA LEU A 120 3.75 0.59 -4.66
C LEU A 120 3.77 1.10 -3.20
N GLY A 121 4.93 1.25 -2.59
CA GLY A 121 5.08 1.67 -1.20
C GLY A 121 4.85 0.56 -0.17
N VAL A 122 4.77 -0.70 -0.59
CA VAL A 122 4.59 -1.85 0.31
C VAL A 122 5.89 -2.14 1.05
N LYS A 123 5.83 -2.26 2.37
CA LYS A 123 6.98 -2.66 3.18
C LYS A 123 7.27 -4.14 2.98
N THR A 124 8.39 -4.44 2.35
CA THR A 124 8.80 -5.82 2.07
C THR A 124 10.03 -6.20 2.87
N ARG A 125 10.00 -7.37 3.48
CA ARG A 125 11.11 -7.98 4.20
C ARG A 125 11.34 -9.38 3.67
N ILE A 126 12.58 -9.82 3.67
CA ILE A 126 12.95 -11.18 3.28
C ILE A 126 13.58 -11.88 4.48
N LEU A 127 13.02 -13.01 4.84
CA LEU A 127 13.60 -13.96 5.77
C LEU A 127 14.21 -15.10 4.96
N PHE A 128 15.53 -15.12 4.90
CA PHE A 128 16.26 -16.19 4.25
C PHE A 128 16.75 -17.21 5.28
N LEU A 129 16.31 -18.45 5.12
CA LEU A 129 16.71 -19.55 5.98
C LEU A 129 17.78 -20.39 5.30
N ASP A 130 18.93 -20.42 5.92
CA ASP A 130 20.05 -21.26 5.47
C ASP A 130 20.42 -22.26 6.57
N ALA A 131 20.53 -23.54 6.21
CA ALA A 131 20.97 -24.59 7.08
C ALA A 131 22.36 -25.04 6.65
N SER A 132 23.39 -24.49 7.27
CA SER A 132 24.73 -25.04 7.15
C SER A 132 24.97 -26.05 8.27
N ASN A 133 25.00 -27.30 7.92
CA ASN A 133 25.49 -28.48 8.65
C ASN A 133 25.08 -28.71 10.12
N GLU A 134 24.54 -27.79 10.86
CA GLU A 134 23.97 -27.97 12.21
C GLU A 134 23.41 -26.67 12.80
N VAL A 135 23.56 -25.54 12.16
CA VAL A 135 23.11 -24.26 12.70
C VAL A 135 22.20 -23.56 11.69
N LEU A 136 20.98 -23.32 12.10
CA LEU A 136 20.04 -22.50 11.33
C LEU A 136 20.46 -21.02 11.42
N ILE A 137 20.94 -20.47 10.32
CA ILE A 137 21.26 -19.04 10.22
C ILE A 137 20.04 -18.31 9.71
N LEU A 138 19.50 -17.42 10.52
CA LEU A 138 18.45 -16.52 10.14
C LEU A 138 19.06 -15.20 9.65
N SER A 139 18.83 -14.87 8.38
CA SER A 139 19.20 -13.57 7.83
C SER A 139 17.93 -12.80 7.46
N LEU A 140 17.72 -11.66 8.10
CA LEU A 140 16.62 -10.76 7.80
C LEU A 140 17.17 -9.60 6.95
N ILE A 141 16.70 -9.53 5.72
CA ILE A 141 17.10 -8.47 4.78
C ILE A 141 15.94 -7.49 4.66
N HIS A 142 16.20 -6.22 4.90
CA HIS A 142 15.29 -5.13 4.62
C HIS A 142 15.57 -4.57 3.23
N ILE A 143 14.55 -4.52 2.44
CA ILE A 143 14.61 -3.94 1.09
C ILE A 143 13.94 -2.56 1.11
#